data_8ee74214c28e61e606a820cea6667107
#
_entry.id   8ee74214c28e61e606a820cea6667107
#
_cell.length_a   1.000
_cell.length_b   1.000
_cell.length_c   1.000
_cell.angle_alpha   90.00
_cell.angle_beta   90.00
_cell.angle_gamma   90.00
#
_symmetry.space_group_name_H-M   'P 1'
#
loop_
_entity.id
_entity.type
_entity.pdbx_description
1 polymer ?
#
loop_
_entity_poly.entity_id
_entity_poly.type
_entity_poly.pdbx_seq_one_letter_code
_entity_poly.pdbx_strand_id
1 'polypeptide(L)'
;MSRIIAVLAALSFGLAGLAAQPAVASNVKITPLGSHDGEFCILDRALVLEDPDGTRILYDPGLTVRGPDDPRLGKIDAVLLTHVHDDHLGPAHQPAANAGVCGKPDFSVPVTPNSNTVNIVVGKKAKFLVGSDMNTFFAEKVKAAGGNPAQVQLVRFGAMARAGGVRVATVPAVHTNAVGPHFLEKTLADTLRANGLLAYVGPPVGYVLGFTNGLVVYLSGDTGITAEQDVVVRRHYKANLAVINIGDTFTTGPTEAAYVIDELVKPNSVIASHANEVATKGGKVVPGSRTDRFMKAVKVPAHVPLSGKTMEFDGSGKCVSGC
;
A
#
# COMPACT_ATOMS: atom_id res chain seq x y z
N MET A 1 38.03 53.39 64.82
CA MET A 1 37.68 51.95 64.57
C MET A 1 36.31 51.90 63.95
N SER A 2 36.26 51.88 62.62
CA SER A 2 34.98 51.78 61.86
C SER A 2 34.83 50.42 61.28
N ARG A 3 33.72 49.75 61.57
CA ARG A 3 33.35 48.43 61.00
C ARG A 3 32.51 48.65 59.81
N ILE A 4 32.95 48.18 58.63
CA ILE A 4 32.19 48.12 57.38
C ILE A 4 31.44 46.78 57.34
N ILE A 5 30.12 46.87 57.28
CA ILE A 5 29.23 45.68 57.05
C ILE A 5 28.95 45.56 55.54
N ALA A 6 29.45 44.50 54.95
CA ALA A 6 29.14 44.18 53.57
C ALA A 6 27.83 43.34 53.50
N VAL A 7 26.85 43.84 52.76
CA VAL A 7 25.60 43.13 52.47
C VAL A 7 25.77 42.40 51.14
N LEU A 8 25.77 41.05 51.17
CA LEU A 8 25.69 40.20 49.96
C LEU A 8 24.22 40.07 49.56
N ALA A 9 23.88 40.60 48.40
CA ALA A 9 22.62 40.32 47.76
C ALA A 9 22.75 39.05 46.89
N ALA A 10 22.03 37.99 47.23
CA ALA A 10 21.95 36.76 46.44
C ALA A 10 20.88 36.94 45.36
N LEU A 11 21.28 37.00 44.07
CA LEU A 11 20.39 36.90 42.93
C LEU A 11 20.07 35.43 42.67
N SER A 12 18.86 34.99 42.95
CA SER A 12 18.33 33.69 42.53
C SER A 12 17.79 33.79 41.10
N PHE A 13 18.52 33.25 40.11
CA PHE A 13 18.03 33.00 38.79
C PHE A 13 17.09 31.81 38.82
N GLY A 14 15.78 32.08 38.69
CA GLY A 14 14.77 31.06 38.44
C GLY A 14 14.88 30.54 37.01
N LEU A 15 15.37 29.31 36.78
CA LEU A 15 15.21 28.61 35.52
C LEU A 15 13.73 28.24 35.38
N ALA A 16 13.02 29.01 34.57
CA ALA A 16 11.72 28.58 34.07
C ALA A 16 11.96 27.44 33.05
N GLY A 17 11.75 26.20 33.48
CA GLY A 17 11.75 25.03 32.61
C GLY A 17 10.58 25.16 31.64
N LEU A 18 10.89 25.44 30.37
CA LEU A 18 9.93 25.24 29.27
C LEU A 18 9.64 23.72 29.19
N ALA A 19 8.52 23.30 29.78
CA ALA A 19 7.99 21.97 29.53
C ALA A 19 7.64 21.89 28.03
N ALA A 20 8.44 21.14 27.27
CA ALA A 20 8.11 20.80 25.88
C ALA A 20 6.74 20.11 25.91
N GLN A 21 5.72 20.74 25.32
CA GLN A 21 4.45 20.08 25.08
C GLN A 21 4.75 18.86 24.19
N PRO A 22 4.21 17.66 24.53
CA PRO A 22 4.34 16.52 23.64
C PRO A 22 3.74 16.92 22.28
N ALA A 23 4.57 16.85 21.23
CA ALA A 23 4.09 17.06 19.88
C ALA A 23 2.94 16.05 19.66
N VAL A 24 1.74 16.55 19.34
CA VAL A 24 0.62 15.70 18.95
C VAL A 24 1.11 14.91 17.74
N ALA A 25 1.19 13.58 17.88
CA ALA A 25 1.62 12.73 16.79
C ALA A 25 0.66 12.95 15.62
N SER A 26 1.18 13.45 14.50
CA SER A 26 0.37 13.68 13.30
C SER A 26 -0.13 12.33 12.77
N ASN A 27 -1.25 12.35 12.05
CA ASN A 27 -1.88 11.14 11.52
C ASN A 27 -1.14 10.63 10.28
N VAL A 28 -1.24 9.33 10.03
CA VAL A 28 -0.91 8.74 8.75
C VAL A 28 -2.05 9.00 7.77
N LYS A 29 -1.70 9.43 6.56
CA LYS A 29 -2.68 9.66 5.49
C LYS A 29 -2.65 8.50 4.52
N ILE A 30 -3.82 7.99 4.15
CA ILE A 30 -3.99 6.94 3.13
C ILE A 30 -4.93 7.47 2.06
N THR A 31 -4.41 7.63 0.83
CA THR A 31 -5.17 8.16 -0.31
C THR A 31 -5.28 7.10 -1.39
N PRO A 32 -6.49 6.59 -1.67
CA PRO A 32 -6.72 5.70 -2.81
C PRO A 32 -6.53 6.43 -4.14
N LEU A 33 -5.91 5.75 -5.12
CA LEU A 33 -5.67 6.27 -6.46
C LEU A 33 -6.39 5.42 -7.52
N GLY A 34 -7.70 5.40 -7.44
CA GLY A 34 -8.55 4.66 -8.38
C GLY A 34 -8.74 5.37 -9.72
N SER A 35 -9.62 4.79 -10.54
CA SER A 35 -9.92 5.27 -11.89
C SER A 35 -10.85 6.49 -11.92
N HIS A 36 -11.76 6.67 -10.94
CA HIS A 36 -12.69 7.78 -10.87
C HIS A 36 -12.73 8.45 -9.50
N ASP A 37 -12.62 9.78 -9.46
CA ASP A 37 -12.65 10.54 -8.21
C ASP A 37 -13.96 10.32 -7.44
N GLY A 38 -13.83 10.05 -6.14
CA GLY A 38 -14.95 9.80 -5.24
C GLY A 38 -15.65 8.46 -5.42
N GLU A 39 -15.11 7.52 -6.23
CA GLU A 39 -15.66 6.19 -6.45
C GLU A 39 -14.65 5.10 -6.07
N PHE A 40 -15.16 3.88 -5.82
CA PHE A 40 -14.38 2.65 -5.74
C PHE A 40 -14.76 1.73 -6.89
N CYS A 41 -13.86 1.60 -7.86
CA CYS A 41 -14.11 0.99 -9.16
C CYS A 41 -13.46 -0.38 -9.30
N ILE A 42 -13.81 -1.08 -10.41
CA ILE A 42 -13.51 -2.50 -10.62
C ILE A 42 -12.03 -2.89 -10.51
N LEU A 43 -11.09 -2.03 -10.91
CA LEU A 43 -9.65 -2.33 -10.91
C LEU A 43 -8.84 -1.38 -10.03
N ASP A 44 -9.48 -0.74 -9.05
CA ASP A 44 -8.81 0.14 -8.11
C ASP A 44 -8.00 -0.68 -7.08
N ARG A 45 -6.68 -0.48 -7.09
CA ARG A 45 -5.71 -1.18 -6.23
C ARG A 45 -4.79 -0.21 -5.49
N ALA A 46 -4.42 0.89 -6.17
CA ALA A 46 -3.36 1.77 -5.75
C ALA A 46 -3.70 2.61 -4.52
N LEU A 47 -2.75 2.67 -3.59
CA LEU A 47 -2.81 3.55 -2.42
C LEU A 47 -1.52 4.35 -2.29
N VAL A 48 -1.62 5.62 -1.92
CA VAL A 48 -0.50 6.39 -1.36
C VAL A 48 -0.66 6.43 0.15
N LEU A 49 0.38 5.98 0.86
CA LEU A 49 0.47 6.06 2.32
C LEU A 49 1.53 7.11 2.68
N GLU A 50 1.16 8.09 3.49
CA GLU A 50 2.03 9.19 3.88
C GLU A 50 2.24 9.19 5.40
N ASP A 51 3.50 9.02 5.80
CA ASP A 51 3.92 9.07 7.21
C ASP A 51 3.96 10.52 7.71
N PRO A 52 3.78 10.77 9.01
CA PRO A 52 3.97 12.10 9.59
C PRO A 52 5.34 12.75 9.33
N ASP A 53 6.39 11.97 9.06
CA ASP A 53 7.71 12.51 8.71
C ASP A 53 7.82 12.97 7.24
N GLY A 54 6.74 12.84 6.45
CA GLY A 54 6.67 13.18 5.04
C GLY A 54 7.11 12.07 4.10
N THR A 55 7.45 10.88 4.60
CA THR A 55 7.72 9.70 3.75
C THR A 55 6.45 9.24 3.04
N ARG A 56 6.51 9.11 1.71
CA ARG A 56 5.38 8.70 0.89
C ARG A 56 5.66 7.37 0.20
N ILE A 57 4.77 6.41 0.40
CA ILE A 57 4.84 5.05 -0.14
C ILE A 57 3.67 4.83 -1.10
N LEU A 58 3.97 4.39 -2.32
CA LEU A 58 2.98 3.97 -3.30
C LEU A 58 2.87 2.45 -3.30
N TYR A 59 1.67 1.95 -3.12
CA TYR A 59 1.34 0.53 -3.07
C TYR A 59 0.56 0.13 -4.32
N ASP A 60 0.97 -0.96 -4.97
CA ASP A 60 0.35 -1.60 -6.14
C ASP A 60 -0.19 -0.58 -7.17
N PRO A 61 0.68 0.18 -7.88
CA PRO A 61 0.26 1.24 -8.80
C PRO A 61 -0.71 0.78 -9.88
N GLY A 62 -0.53 -0.42 -10.40
CA GLY A 62 -1.41 -1.08 -11.35
C GLY A 62 -1.73 -0.25 -12.58
N LEU A 63 -3.00 -0.27 -12.95
CA LEU A 63 -3.53 0.35 -14.17
C LEU A 63 -4.07 1.77 -13.94
N THR A 64 -4.44 2.12 -12.69
CA THR A 64 -5.18 3.34 -12.37
C THR A 64 -4.31 4.56 -12.07
N VAL A 65 -3.01 4.36 -11.85
CA VAL A 65 -2.02 5.44 -11.77
C VAL A 65 -1.52 5.77 -13.18
N ARG A 66 -1.56 7.04 -13.58
CA ARG A 66 -1.23 7.52 -14.92
C ARG A 66 0.29 7.66 -15.16
N GLY A 67 1.07 6.66 -14.77
CA GLY A 67 2.52 6.74 -14.92
C GLY A 67 3.20 7.69 -13.93
N PRO A 68 4.50 7.99 -14.16
CA PRO A 68 5.28 8.86 -13.25
C PRO A 68 4.77 10.30 -13.17
N ASP A 69 4.09 10.78 -14.20
CA ASP A 69 3.57 12.14 -14.29
C ASP A 69 2.13 12.29 -13.76
N ASP A 70 1.61 11.28 -13.08
CA ASP A 70 0.31 11.38 -12.41
C ASP A 70 0.38 12.48 -11.33
N PRO A 71 -0.44 13.54 -11.43
CA PRO A 71 -0.36 14.69 -10.52
C PRO A 71 -0.69 14.33 -9.06
N ARG A 72 -1.36 13.19 -8.83
CA ARG A 72 -1.72 12.71 -7.49
C ARG A 72 -0.53 12.13 -6.72
N LEU A 73 0.55 11.73 -7.43
CA LEU A 73 1.71 11.09 -6.81
C LEU A 73 2.57 12.06 -6.00
N GLY A 74 2.87 13.26 -6.53
CA GLY A 74 3.90 14.12 -5.94
C GLY A 74 5.26 13.41 -5.85
N LYS A 75 5.97 13.60 -4.74
CA LYS A 75 7.17 12.82 -4.38
C LYS A 75 6.74 11.41 -3.94
N ILE A 76 7.46 10.39 -4.36
CA ILE A 76 7.32 9.00 -3.87
C ILE A 76 8.71 8.52 -3.42
N ASP A 77 8.83 8.08 -2.20
CA ASP A 77 10.08 7.59 -1.60
C ASP A 77 10.27 6.10 -1.83
N ALA A 78 9.18 5.33 -1.83
CA ALA A 78 9.19 3.90 -2.12
C ALA A 78 7.93 3.45 -2.86
N VAL A 79 8.08 2.41 -3.67
CA VAL A 79 6.98 1.67 -4.31
C VAL A 79 7.00 0.25 -3.76
N LEU A 80 5.84 -0.27 -3.42
CA LEU A 80 5.63 -1.66 -3.00
C LEU A 80 4.81 -2.37 -4.07
N LEU A 81 5.20 -3.58 -4.42
CA LEU A 81 4.44 -4.45 -5.31
C LEU A 81 4.25 -5.81 -4.66
N THR A 82 3.00 -6.25 -4.56
CA THR A 82 2.65 -7.51 -3.91
C THR A 82 2.95 -8.72 -4.80
N HIS A 83 2.65 -8.63 -6.09
CA HIS A 83 2.84 -9.67 -7.09
C HIS A 83 2.74 -9.08 -8.51
N VAL A 84 2.96 -9.92 -9.53
CA VAL A 84 3.15 -9.47 -10.93
C VAL A 84 1.90 -9.58 -11.82
N HIS A 85 0.70 -9.72 -11.25
CA HIS A 85 -0.50 -9.69 -12.07
C HIS A 85 -0.75 -8.29 -12.66
N ASP A 86 -1.42 -8.26 -13.79
CA ASP A 86 -1.59 -7.08 -14.62
C ASP A 86 -2.25 -5.90 -13.89
N ASP A 87 -3.22 -6.17 -13.04
CA ASP A 87 -3.95 -5.16 -12.28
C ASP A 87 -3.15 -4.55 -11.11
N HIS A 88 -2.01 -5.16 -10.74
CA HIS A 88 -1.06 -4.65 -9.75
C HIS A 88 0.20 -4.08 -10.39
N LEU A 89 0.71 -4.71 -11.46
CA LEU A 89 1.94 -4.32 -12.14
C LEU A 89 1.73 -3.26 -13.23
N GLY A 90 0.63 -3.35 -13.98
CA GLY A 90 0.22 -2.45 -15.05
C GLY A 90 0.95 -2.64 -16.38
N PRO A 91 0.41 -3.45 -17.34
CA PRO A 91 0.89 -3.49 -18.74
C PRO A 91 0.46 -2.25 -19.53
N ALA A 92 -0.46 -1.49 -18.99
CA ALA A 92 -0.98 -0.24 -19.51
C ALA A 92 -1.43 0.66 -18.37
N HIS A 93 -1.85 1.89 -18.67
CA HIS A 93 -2.52 2.78 -17.72
C HIS A 93 -3.54 3.68 -18.42
N GLN A 94 -4.35 4.37 -17.62
CA GLN A 94 -5.31 5.33 -18.15
C GLN A 94 -4.61 6.59 -18.70
N PRO A 95 -5.14 7.18 -19.83
CA PRO A 95 -4.56 8.37 -20.45
C PRO A 95 -4.77 9.64 -19.61
N ALA A 96 -5.85 9.67 -18.82
CA ALA A 96 -6.20 10.77 -17.92
C ALA A 96 -6.92 10.22 -16.69
N ALA A 97 -6.92 10.97 -15.59
CA ALA A 97 -7.78 10.65 -14.46
C ALA A 97 -9.25 10.62 -14.90
N ASN A 98 -10.03 9.69 -14.37
CA ASN A 98 -11.44 9.47 -14.68
C ASN A 98 -11.74 9.02 -16.13
N ALA A 99 -10.75 8.49 -16.86
CA ALA A 99 -10.96 7.98 -18.21
C ALA A 99 -11.81 6.70 -18.20
N GLY A 100 -12.74 6.62 -19.17
CA GLY A 100 -13.71 5.54 -19.27
C GLY A 100 -14.86 5.65 -18.26
N VAL A 101 -15.46 4.55 -17.87
CA VAL A 101 -16.50 4.44 -16.84
C VAL A 101 -16.05 3.49 -15.73
N CYS A 102 -16.55 3.63 -14.52
CA CYS A 102 -16.09 2.90 -13.33
C CYS A 102 -16.04 1.37 -13.52
N GLY A 103 -17.02 0.78 -14.25
CA GLY A 103 -17.03 -0.65 -14.60
C GLY A 103 -16.18 -1.04 -15.82
N LYS A 104 -15.70 -0.07 -16.59
CA LYS A 104 -14.86 -0.25 -17.77
C LYS A 104 -13.93 0.96 -17.92
N PRO A 105 -12.93 1.10 -17.03
CA PRO A 105 -11.95 2.16 -17.14
C PRO A 105 -11.19 2.09 -18.46
N ASP A 106 -10.70 3.23 -18.94
CA ASP A 106 -9.88 3.28 -20.15
C ASP A 106 -8.39 3.11 -19.80
N PHE A 107 -7.81 1.97 -20.16
CA PHE A 107 -6.38 1.65 -20.00
C PHE A 107 -5.70 1.58 -21.37
N SER A 108 -5.90 2.59 -22.22
CA SER A 108 -5.44 2.60 -23.61
C SER A 108 -3.98 3.00 -23.81
N VAL A 109 -3.25 3.41 -22.74
CA VAL A 109 -1.83 3.77 -22.85
C VAL A 109 -0.96 2.55 -22.53
N PRO A 110 -0.44 1.82 -23.54
CA PRO A 110 0.37 0.64 -23.32
C PRO A 110 1.79 1.03 -22.86
N VAL A 111 2.36 0.22 -21.98
CA VAL A 111 3.73 0.40 -21.45
C VAL A 111 4.60 -0.86 -21.61
N THR A 112 4.07 -1.91 -22.23
CA THR A 112 4.81 -3.15 -22.51
C THR A 112 5.93 -2.93 -23.54
N PRO A 113 7.04 -3.68 -23.46
CA PRO A 113 7.33 -4.83 -22.57
C PRO A 113 7.76 -4.46 -21.15
N ASN A 114 7.74 -3.19 -20.78
CA ASN A 114 7.92 -2.72 -19.42
C ASN A 114 6.56 -2.74 -18.66
N SER A 115 6.50 -2.11 -17.49
CA SER A 115 5.27 -1.95 -16.71
C SER A 115 5.11 -0.53 -16.19
N ASN A 116 3.87 -0.15 -15.90
CA ASN A 116 3.56 1.14 -15.29
C ASN A 116 4.30 1.32 -13.96
N THR A 117 4.34 0.27 -13.13
CA THR A 117 5.06 0.26 -11.85
C THR A 117 6.55 0.57 -12.04
N VAL A 118 7.23 -0.09 -12.99
CA VAL A 118 8.66 0.17 -13.26
C VAL A 118 8.88 1.58 -13.77
N ASN A 119 8.03 2.08 -14.67
CA ASN A 119 8.11 3.45 -15.17
C ASN A 119 7.99 4.48 -14.03
N ILE A 120 7.08 4.24 -13.07
CA ILE A 120 6.93 5.09 -11.89
C ILE A 120 8.18 5.02 -10.99
N VAL A 121 8.69 3.82 -10.72
CA VAL A 121 9.93 3.64 -9.93
C VAL A 121 11.09 4.43 -10.51
N VAL A 122 11.30 4.32 -11.83
CA VAL A 122 12.39 5.03 -12.54
C VAL A 122 12.15 6.54 -12.55
N GLY A 123 10.96 6.99 -12.96
CA GLY A 123 10.62 8.41 -13.07
C GLY A 123 10.62 9.15 -11.73
N LYS A 124 10.22 8.49 -10.65
CA LYS A 124 10.24 9.05 -9.28
C LYS A 124 11.58 8.84 -8.56
N LYS A 125 12.50 8.07 -9.13
CA LYS A 125 13.76 7.64 -8.47
C LYS A 125 13.51 7.00 -7.10
N ALA A 126 12.37 6.30 -6.97
CA ALA A 126 11.92 5.71 -5.74
C ALA A 126 12.65 4.38 -5.44
N LYS A 127 12.73 3.99 -4.17
CA LYS A 127 13.05 2.59 -3.82
C LYS A 127 11.94 1.69 -4.33
N PHE A 128 12.29 0.50 -4.78
CA PHE A 128 11.32 -0.53 -5.15
C PHE A 128 11.48 -1.72 -4.23
N LEU A 129 10.60 -1.84 -3.24
CA LEU A 129 10.69 -2.88 -2.21
C LEU A 129 9.79 -4.06 -2.64
N VAL A 130 10.41 -5.20 -2.90
CA VAL A 130 9.73 -6.40 -3.42
C VAL A 130 10.15 -7.65 -2.66
N GLY A 131 9.28 -8.65 -2.66
CA GLY A 131 9.58 -9.96 -2.09
C GLY A 131 10.25 -10.90 -3.08
N SER A 132 10.87 -11.96 -2.55
CA SER A 132 11.30 -13.15 -3.29
C SER A 132 12.13 -12.87 -4.56
N ASP A 133 11.92 -13.66 -5.61
CA ASP A 133 12.67 -13.61 -6.87
C ASP A 133 12.21 -12.45 -7.78
N MET A 134 11.15 -11.74 -7.41
CA MET A 134 10.77 -10.47 -8.03
C MET A 134 11.93 -9.46 -8.05
N ASN A 135 12.83 -9.53 -7.06
CA ASN A 135 14.01 -8.64 -7.01
C ASN A 135 14.87 -8.77 -8.28
N THR A 136 15.22 -9.98 -8.69
CA THR A 136 16.03 -10.22 -9.88
C THR A 136 15.30 -9.78 -11.14
N PHE A 137 14.04 -10.15 -11.29
CA PHE A 137 13.21 -9.77 -12.43
C PHE A 137 13.13 -8.25 -12.60
N PHE A 138 12.82 -7.53 -11.53
CA PHE A 138 12.65 -6.08 -11.59
C PHE A 138 13.98 -5.30 -11.67
N ALA A 139 15.09 -5.83 -11.14
CA ALA A 139 16.40 -5.20 -11.32
C ALA A 139 16.75 -5.07 -12.82
N GLU A 140 16.51 -6.11 -13.61
CA GLU A 140 16.70 -6.08 -15.07
C GLU A 140 15.68 -5.17 -15.78
N LYS A 141 14.41 -5.14 -15.35
CA LYS A 141 13.38 -4.25 -15.91
C LYS A 141 13.69 -2.77 -15.63
N VAL A 142 14.10 -2.43 -14.43
CA VAL A 142 14.51 -1.06 -14.05
C VAL A 142 15.73 -0.63 -14.86
N LYS A 143 16.73 -1.50 -15.01
CA LYS A 143 17.92 -1.25 -15.85
C LYS A 143 17.52 -1.04 -17.31
N ALA A 144 16.67 -1.88 -17.88
CA ALA A 144 16.20 -1.75 -19.26
C ALA A 144 15.39 -0.45 -19.49
N ALA A 145 14.72 0.06 -18.46
CA ALA A 145 14.03 1.35 -18.49
C ALA A 145 14.94 2.57 -18.24
N GLY A 146 16.26 2.37 -18.15
CA GLY A 146 17.25 3.46 -17.92
C GLY A 146 17.36 3.88 -16.45
N GLY A 147 16.77 3.13 -15.52
CA GLY A 147 16.89 3.37 -14.07
C GLY A 147 18.12 2.68 -13.46
N ASN A 148 18.34 2.92 -12.18
CA ASN A 148 19.38 2.24 -11.42
C ASN A 148 18.83 0.93 -10.80
N PRO A 149 19.36 -0.25 -11.15
CA PRO A 149 18.88 -1.53 -10.58
C PRO A 149 19.01 -1.59 -9.04
N ALA A 150 19.88 -0.80 -8.43
CA ALA A 150 19.97 -0.69 -6.96
C ALA A 150 18.73 -0.05 -6.30
N GLN A 151 17.80 0.52 -7.07
CA GLN A 151 16.50 0.94 -6.56
C GLN A 151 15.67 -0.25 -6.09
N VAL A 152 15.87 -1.43 -6.72
CA VAL A 152 15.15 -2.66 -6.37
C VAL A 152 15.79 -3.31 -5.15
N GLN A 153 15.05 -3.43 -4.07
CA GLN A 153 15.53 -3.96 -2.80
C GLN A 153 14.67 -5.15 -2.37
N LEU A 154 15.33 -6.26 -2.11
CA LEU A 154 14.69 -7.48 -1.63
C LEU A 154 14.28 -7.35 -0.16
N VAL A 155 13.04 -7.67 0.16
CA VAL A 155 12.55 -7.83 1.53
C VAL A 155 12.01 -9.26 1.68
N ARG A 156 12.77 -10.15 2.30
CA ARG A 156 12.34 -11.54 2.56
C ARG A 156 11.39 -11.62 3.75
N PHE A 157 10.61 -12.68 3.81
CA PHE A 157 9.78 -12.98 4.98
C PHE A 157 10.63 -13.01 6.25
N GLY A 158 10.20 -12.27 7.28
CA GLY A 158 10.95 -12.10 8.53
C GLY A 158 12.07 -11.06 8.48
N ALA A 159 12.37 -10.48 7.31
CA ALA A 159 13.28 -9.34 7.18
C ALA A 159 12.52 -8.02 7.22
N MET A 160 13.26 -6.92 7.39
CA MET A 160 12.70 -5.58 7.45
C MET A 160 13.57 -4.59 6.66
N ALA A 161 12.93 -3.83 5.77
CA ALA A 161 13.50 -2.67 5.10
C ALA A 161 12.97 -1.36 5.70
N ARG A 162 13.50 -0.22 5.23
CA ARG A 162 13.02 1.11 5.59
C ARG A 162 12.86 2.02 4.37
N ALA A 163 11.76 2.78 4.39
CA ALA A 163 11.58 3.94 3.54
C ALA A 163 11.37 5.14 4.49
N GLY A 164 12.34 6.07 4.56
CA GLY A 164 12.30 7.12 5.58
C GLY A 164 12.15 6.54 6.99
N GLY A 165 11.22 7.06 7.78
CA GLY A 165 10.87 6.55 9.11
C GLY A 165 10.04 5.26 9.09
N VAL A 166 9.42 4.91 7.97
CA VAL A 166 8.52 3.75 7.87
C VAL A 166 9.31 2.45 7.79
N ARG A 167 8.95 1.49 8.64
CA ARG A 167 9.45 0.11 8.60
C ARG A 167 8.57 -0.70 7.66
N VAL A 168 9.20 -1.51 6.79
CA VAL A 168 8.51 -2.33 5.77
C VAL A 168 8.94 -3.78 5.93
N ALA A 169 8.00 -4.65 6.25
CA ALA A 169 8.20 -6.10 6.28
C ALA A 169 7.27 -6.77 5.27
N THR A 170 7.69 -7.90 4.71
CA THR A 170 6.83 -8.77 3.90
C THR A 170 6.29 -9.93 4.72
N VAL A 171 5.08 -10.35 4.41
CA VAL A 171 4.40 -11.50 4.99
C VAL A 171 3.87 -12.40 3.88
N PRO A 172 3.71 -13.72 4.11
CA PRO A 172 3.18 -14.62 3.10
C PRO A 172 1.78 -14.21 2.63
N ALA A 173 1.55 -14.35 1.32
CA ALA A 173 0.25 -14.33 0.70
C ALA A 173 0.05 -15.63 -0.09
N VAL A 174 -1.18 -16.15 -0.14
CA VAL A 174 -1.50 -17.38 -0.89
C VAL A 174 -2.25 -16.99 -2.15
N HIS A 175 -1.48 -16.89 -3.22
CA HIS A 175 -1.95 -16.52 -4.55
C HIS A 175 -0.95 -16.98 -5.62
N THR A 176 -1.24 -16.79 -6.90
CA THR A 176 -0.29 -17.03 -7.99
C THR A 176 0.58 -15.80 -8.24
N ASN A 177 1.81 -16.01 -8.75
CA ASN A 177 2.75 -14.93 -9.05
C ASN A 177 3.53 -15.24 -10.34
N ALA A 178 2.80 -15.44 -11.43
CA ALA A 178 3.37 -15.70 -12.74
C ALA A 178 3.34 -14.43 -13.60
N VAL A 179 4.48 -14.15 -14.23
CA VAL A 179 4.64 -12.99 -15.12
C VAL A 179 3.81 -13.19 -16.40
N GLY A 180 3.00 -12.20 -16.75
CA GLY A 180 2.27 -12.17 -18.00
C GLY A 180 3.21 -12.23 -19.23
N PRO A 181 2.84 -12.95 -20.31
CA PRO A 181 3.73 -13.17 -21.45
C PRO A 181 4.18 -11.87 -22.15
N HIS A 182 3.39 -10.80 -22.07
CA HIS A 182 3.70 -9.50 -22.64
C HIS A 182 4.85 -8.74 -21.91
N PHE A 183 5.25 -9.18 -20.73
CA PHE A 183 6.43 -8.66 -20.02
C PHE A 183 7.72 -9.46 -20.30
N LEU A 184 7.61 -10.57 -21.04
CA LEU A 184 8.72 -11.44 -21.40
C LEU A 184 9.19 -11.21 -22.82
N GLU A 185 10.42 -11.62 -23.14
CA GLU A 185 10.88 -11.71 -24.51
C GLU A 185 10.02 -12.74 -25.28
N LYS A 186 9.69 -12.42 -26.54
CA LYS A 186 8.70 -13.18 -27.32
C LYS A 186 9.01 -14.67 -27.44
N THR A 187 10.28 -15.03 -27.74
CA THR A 187 10.70 -16.42 -27.91
C THR A 187 10.54 -17.20 -26.61
N LEU A 188 10.89 -16.59 -25.46
CA LEU A 188 10.69 -17.18 -24.15
C LEU A 188 9.18 -17.37 -23.85
N ALA A 189 8.38 -16.34 -24.07
CA ALA A 189 6.93 -16.39 -23.87
C ALA A 189 6.28 -17.52 -24.69
N ASP A 190 6.64 -17.64 -25.96
CA ASP A 190 6.12 -18.67 -26.88
C ASP A 190 6.58 -20.08 -26.44
N THR A 191 7.84 -20.24 -26.00
CA THR A 191 8.36 -21.51 -25.51
C THR A 191 7.62 -21.96 -24.25
N LEU A 192 7.42 -21.07 -23.27
CA LEU A 192 6.68 -21.39 -22.06
C LEU A 192 5.25 -21.79 -22.38
N ARG A 193 4.57 -21.04 -23.25
CA ARG A 193 3.20 -21.33 -23.67
C ARG A 193 3.10 -22.68 -24.36
N ALA A 194 4.00 -22.99 -25.29
CA ALA A 194 4.02 -24.27 -26.02
C ALA A 194 4.17 -25.48 -25.10
N ASN A 195 4.76 -25.31 -23.92
CA ASN A 195 4.96 -26.36 -22.92
C ASN A 195 3.98 -26.28 -21.73
N GLY A 196 2.96 -25.39 -21.77
CA GLY A 196 2.02 -25.23 -20.66
C GLY A 196 2.65 -24.67 -19.37
N LEU A 197 3.77 -23.95 -19.48
CA LEU A 197 4.52 -23.39 -18.37
C LEU A 197 4.30 -21.88 -18.24
N LEU A 198 4.54 -21.38 -17.03
CA LEU A 198 4.48 -19.94 -16.70
C LEU A 198 5.81 -19.50 -16.06
N ALA A 199 6.21 -18.27 -16.27
CA ALA A 199 7.38 -17.66 -15.63
C ALA A 199 7.03 -17.22 -14.21
N TYR A 200 7.29 -18.07 -13.23
CA TYR A 200 7.06 -17.79 -11.83
C TYR A 200 8.23 -16.99 -11.22
N VAL A 201 7.93 -15.93 -10.45
CA VAL A 201 8.94 -15.04 -9.86
C VAL A 201 8.92 -15.07 -8.32
N GLY A 202 8.71 -16.25 -7.78
CA GLY A 202 8.64 -16.48 -6.33
C GLY A 202 7.24 -16.22 -5.74
N PRO A 203 7.03 -16.46 -4.43
CA PRO A 203 5.73 -16.29 -3.80
C PRO A 203 5.27 -14.83 -3.80
N PRO A 204 3.96 -14.58 -3.94
CA PRO A 204 3.38 -13.28 -3.70
C PRO A 204 3.52 -12.89 -2.22
N VAL A 205 3.43 -11.59 -1.95
CA VAL A 205 3.61 -11.06 -0.60
C VAL A 205 2.49 -10.11 -0.21
N GLY A 206 2.12 -10.12 1.07
CA GLY A 206 1.53 -8.99 1.74
C GLY A 206 2.62 -8.13 2.39
N TYR A 207 2.26 -6.94 2.87
CA TYR A 207 3.17 -6.05 3.60
C TYR A 207 2.64 -5.72 4.99
N VAL A 208 3.55 -5.51 5.93
CA VAL A 208 3.26 -4.86 7.21
C VAL A 208 4.14 -3.62 7.33
N LEU A 209 3.49 -2.47 7.44
CA LEU A 209 4.13 -1.16 7.54
C LEU A 209 4.00 -0.62 8.96
N GLY A 210 5.13 -0.27 9.59
CA GLY A 210 5.14 0.40 10.90
C GLY A 210 5.52 1.87 10.74
N PHE A 211 4.55 2.75 10.98
CA PHE A 211 4.67 4.21 10.84
C PHE A 211 5.23 4.88 12.10
N THR A 212 5.70 6.12 11.95
CA THR A 212 6.35 6.86 13.05
C THR A 212 5.41 7.25 14.17
N ASN A 213 4.09 7.38 13.90
CA ASN A 213 3.07 7.66 14.91
C ASN A 213 2.61 6.41 15.70
N GLY A 214 3.16 5.22 15.39
CA GLY A 214 2.77 3.95 16.04
C GLY A 214 1.72 3.14 15.26
N LEU A 215 1.16 3.66 14.19
CA LEU A 215 0.26 2.89 13.31
C LEU A 215 1.01 1.72 12.68
N VAL A 216 0.39 0.54 12.68
CA VAL A 216 0.89 -0.66 12.01
C VAL A 216 -0.17 -1.15 11.03
N VAL A 217 0.12 -1.03 9.74
CA VAL A 217 -0.82 -1.37 8.66
C VAL A 217 -0.46 -2.70 8.02
N TYR A 218 -1.42 -3.61 7.94
CA TYR A 218 -1.34 -4.81 7.10
C TYR A 218 -1.97 -4.52 5.74
N LEU A 219 -1.20 -4.68 4.67
CA LEU A 219 -1.65 -4.65 3.27
C LEU A 219 -1.64 -6.09 2.77
N SER A 220 -2.80 -6.68 2.55
CA SER A 220 -2.92 -8.12 2.28
C SER A 220 -2.30 -8.54 0.93
N GLY A 221 -2.30 -7.65 -0.05
CA GLY A 221 -2.18 -8.06 -1.44
C GLY A 221 -3.34 -8.98 -1.84
N ASP A 222 -3.15 -9.75 -2.87
CA ASP A 222 -4.06 -10.82 -3.24
C ASP A 222 -3.72 -12.08 -2.45
N THR A 223 -4.67 -12.54 -1.64
CA THR A 223 -4.45 -13.71 -0.79
C THR A 223 -5.75 -14.44 -0.48
N GLY A 224 -5.61 -15.72 -0.15
CA GLY A 224 -6.60 -16.50 0.58
C GLY A 224 -6.47 -16.34 2.10
N ILE A 225 -7.16 -17.21 2.85
CA ILE A 225 -7.03 -17.34 4.30
C ILE A 225 -5.74 -18.09 4.63
N THR A 226 -4.91 -17.54 5.53
CA THR A 226 -3.66 -18.17 5.97
C THR A 226 -3.46 -18.08 7.48
N ALA A 227 -2.73 -19.05 8.06
CA ALA A 227 -2.40 -19.03 9.48
C ALA A 227 -1.48 -17.84 9.86
N GLU A 228 -0.67 -17.37 8.92
CA GLU A 228 0.24 -16.25 9.10
C GLU A 228 -0.48 -14.95 9.40
N GLN A 229 -1.74 -14.81 8.98
CA GLN A 229 -2.58 -13.65 9.32
C GLN A 229 -2.82 -13.54 10.84
N ASP A 230 -2.87 -14.68 11.55
CA ASP A 230 -2.90 -14.69 13.02
C ASP A 230 -1.49 -14.62 13.62
N VAL A 231 -0.61 -15.59 13.30
CA VAL A 231 0.63 -15.75 14.05
C VAL A 231 1.67 -14.69 13.71
N VAL A 232 1.71 -14.22 12.46
CA VAL A 232 2.69 -13.23 11.98
C VAL A 232 2.11 -11.83 12.02
N VAL A 233 0.98 -11.59 11.32
CA VAL A 233 0.43 -10.24 11.19
C VAL A 233 -0.09 -9.72 12.53
N ARG A 234 -0.93 -10.49 13.22
CA ARG A 234 -1.53 -10.08 14.50
C ARG A 234 -0.54 -10.20 15.67
N ARG A 235 0.00 -11.39 15.92
CA ARG A 235 0.74 -11.64 17.18
C ARG A 235 2.13 -11.07 17.15
N HIS A 236 2.85 -11.16 16.03
CA HIS A 236 4.22 -10.67 15.90
C HIS A 236 4.27 -9.18 15.58
N TYR A 237 3.68 -8.76 14.44
CA TYR A 237 3.72 -7.37 14.00
C TYR A 237 2.69 -6.47 14.67
N LYS A 238 1.60 -7.02 15.21
CA LYS A 238 0.52 -6.31 15.92
C LYS A 238 -0.16 -5.26 15.03
N ALA A 239 -0.50 -5.65 13.80
CA ALA A 239 -1.20 -4.76 12.88
C ALA A 239 -2.53 -4.29 13.50
N ASN A 240 -2.73 -2.96 13.51
CA ASN A 240 -3.91 -2.34 14.10
C ASN A 240 -4.81 -1.63 13.07
N LEU A 241 -4.37 -1.59 11.80
CA LEU A 241 -5.18 -1.29 10.62
C LEU A 241 -4.91 -2.37 9.57
N ALA A 242 -5.92 -2.81 8.84
CA ALA A 242 -5.77 -3.72 7.70
C ALA A 242 -6.34 -3.12 6.42
N VAL A 243 -5.72 -3.43 5.27
CA VAL A 243 -6.27 -3.27 3.93
C VAL A 243 -6.43 -4.68 3.38
N ILE A 244 -7.68 -5.11 3.14
CA ILE A 244 -8.00 -6.51 2.84
C ILE A 244 -8.71 -6.65 1.49
N ASN A 245 -8.28 -7.62 0.68
CA ASN A 245 -8.95 -8.00 -0.56
C ASN A 245 -10.31 -8.67 -0.28
N ILE A 246 -11.33 -8.31 -1.08
CA ILE A 246 -12.71 -8.82 -0.96
C ILE A 246 -13.28 -9.31 -2.29
N GLY A 247 -12.42 -9.56 -3.30
CA GLY A 247 -12.77 -9.64 -4.72
C GLY A 247 -13.48 -10.91 -5.18
N ASP A 248 -13.48 -11.98 -4.39
CA ASP A 248 -14.06 -13.28 -4.70
C ASP A 248 -13.50 -13.93 -5.99
N THR A 249 -13.65 -15.23 -6.12
CA THR A 249 -13.10 -16.11 -7.17
C THR A 249 -11.57 -16.15 -7.23
N PHE A 250 -10.89 -15.00 -7.25
CA PHE A 250 -9.42 -14.91 -7.35
C PHE A 250 -8.75 -14.69 -5.99
N THR A 251 -9.48 -14.15 -5.03
CA THR A 251 -9.01 -13.83 -3.67
C THR A 251 -10.06 -14.25 -2.64
N THR A 252 -9.89 -13.88 -1.36
CA THR A 252 -10.99 -14.05 -0.39
C THR A 252 -12.24 -13.33 -0.86
N GLY A 253 -13.39 -13.96 -0.68
CA GLY A 253 -14.69 -13.32 -0.82
C GLY A 253 -15.04 -12.44 0.39
N PRO A 254 -16.16 -11.73 0.34
CA PRO A 254 -16.58 -10.80 1.40
C PRO A 254 -16.68 -11.45 2.80
N THR A 255 -17.24 -12.64 2.86
CA THR A 255 -17.44 -13.39 4.13
C THR A 255 -16.12 -13.91 4.70
N GLU A 256 -15.27 -14.43 3.84
CA GLU A 256 -13.94 -14.95 4.17
C GLU A 256 -13.02 -13.81 4.60
N ALA A 257 -13.10 -12.66 3.95
CA ALA A 257 -12.37 -11.45 4.34
C ALA A 257 -12.83 -10.93 5.72
N ALA A 258 -14.14 -10.94 5.99
CA ALA A 258 -14.66 -10.60 7.31
C ALA A 258 -14.16 -11.57 8.39
N TYR A 259 -14.12 -12.88 8.10
CA TYR A 259 -13.52 -13.87 9.00
C TYR A 259 -12.03 -13.58 9.26
N VAL A 260 -11.25 -13.28 8.23
CA VAL A 260 -9.82 -12.91 8.37
C VAL A 260 -9.67 -11.71 9.30
N ILE A 261 -10.48 -10.68 9.12
CA ILE A 261 -10.42 -9.47 9.94
C ILE A 261 -10.86 -9.75 11.39
N ASP A 262 -12.00 -10.37 11.57
CA ASP A 262 -12.60 -10.53 12.91
C ASP A 262 -11.92 -11.61 13.75
N GLU A 263 -11.38 -12.68 13.12
CA GLU A 263 -10.89 -13.83 13.87
C GLU A 263 -9.36 -14.01 13.78
N LEU A 264 -8.72 -13.58 12.69
CA LEU A 264 -7.27 -13.77 12.50
C LEU A 264 -6.48 -12.50 12.78
N VAL A 265 -6.67 -11.43 12.02
CA VAL A 265 -5.88 -10.18 12.14
C VAL A 265 -6.31 -9.35 13.34
N LYS A 266 -7.60 -9.22 13.60
CA LYS A 266 -8.22 -8.45 14.72
C LYS A 266 -7.68 -7.02 14.82
N PRO A 267 -7.68 -6.23 13.74
CA PRO A 267 -7.26 -4.83 13.76
C PRO A 267 -8.33 -3.96 14.42
N ASN A 268 -8.02 -2.69 14.70
CA ASN A 268 -8.99 -1.73 15.22
C ASN A 268 -9.89 -1.15 14.14
N SER A 269 -9.46 -1.20 12.87
CA SER A 269 -10.29 -0.87 11.70
C SER A 269 -9.76 -1.53 10.42
N VAL A 270 -10.56 -1.50 9.36
CA VAL A 270 -10.20 -2.11 8.07
C VAL A 270 -10.62 -1.24 6.90
N ILE A 271 -9.81 -1.23 5.85
CA ILE A 271 -10.13 -0.66 4.54
C ILE A 271 -10.39 -1.83 3.58
N ALA A 272 -11.56 -1.83 2.90
CA ALA A 272 -11.82 -2.78 1.83
C ALA A 272 -10.88 -2.53 0.64
N SER A 273 -10.49 -3.57 -0.08
CA SER A 273 -9.65 -3.46 -1.29
C SER A 273 -10.05 -4.53 -2.30
N HIS A 274 -9.60 -4.37 -3.54
CA HIS A 274 -9.70 -5.40 -4.57
C HIS A 274 -11.12 -5.99 -4.73
N ALA A 275 -12.15 -5.12 -4.87
CA ALA A 275 -13.55 -5.58 -4.92
C ALA A 275 -13.91 -6.32 -6.21
N ASN A 276 -13.19 -6.10 -7.32
CA ASN A 276 -13.48 -6.66 -8.65
C ASN A 276 -14.91 -6.35 -9.15
N GLU A 277 -15.42 -5.20 -8.81
CA GLU A 277 -16.76 -4.74 -9.18
C GLU A 277 -16.84 -3.20 -9.17
N VAL A 278 -17.94 -2.65 -9.67
CA VAL A 278 -18.33 -1.27 -9.38
C VAL A 278 -18.88 -1.25 -7.95
N ALA A 279 -18.02 -0.91 -6.99
CA ALA A 279 -18.35 -0.99 -5.57
C ALA A 279 -19.23 0.17 -5.10
N THR A 280 -19.10 1.34 -5.76
CA THR A 280 -19.84 2.55 -5.39
C THR A 280 -20.48 3.24 -6.58
N LYS A 281 -21.47 4.08 -6.29
CA LYS A 281 -22.11 5.00 -7.24
C LYS A 281 -22.46 6.30 -6.52
N GLY A 282 -21.88 7.43 -6.97
CA GLY A 282 -21.98 8.71 -6.28
C GLY A 282 -21.37 8.65 -4.87
N GLY A 283 -20.26 7.91 -4.69
CA GLY A 283 -19.58 7.71 -3.42
C GLY A 283 -20.31 6.81 -2.42
N LYS A 284 -21.44 6.21 -2.80
CA LYS A 284 -22.24 5.32 -1.94
C LYS A 284 -22.10 3.87 -2.38
N VAL A 285 -21.93 2.97 -1.42
CA VAL A 285 -21.84 1.53 -1.66
C VAL A 285 -23.10 1.03 -2.40
N VAL A 286 -22.88 0.26 -3.47
CA VAL A 286 -23.96 -0.35 -4.24
C VAL A 286 -24.58 -1.49 -3.43
N PRO A 287 -25.90 -1.46 -3.15
CA PRO A 287 -26.56 -2.51 -2.38
C PRO A 287 -26.44 -3.89 -3.04
N GLY A 288 -26.12 -4.91 -2.25
CA GLY A 288 -25.93 -6.29 -2.72
C GLY A 288 -24.58 -6.57 -3.37
N SER A 289 -23.72 -5.57 -3.53
CA SER A 289 -22.34 -5.74 -4.00
C SER A 289 -21.47 -6.57 -3.03
N ARG A 290 -20.29 -7.01 -3.46
CA ARG A 290 -19.29 -7.64 -2.58
C ARG A 290 -18.91 -6.70 -1.44
N THR A 291 -18.70 -5.43 -1.76
CA THR A 291 -18.40 -4.38 -0.77
C THR A 291 -19.52 -4.23 0.24
N ASP A 292 -20.79 -4.19 -0.17
CA ASP A 292 -21.94 -4.12 0.74
C ASP A 292 -22.00 -5.36 1.66
N ARG A 293 -21.77 -6.54 1.12
CA ARG A 293 -21.74 -7.79 1.90
C ARG A 293 -20.60 -7.79 2.92
N PHE A 294 -19.39 -7.34 2.52
CA PHE A 294 -18.26 -7.23 3.44
C PHE A 294 -18.53 -6.24 4.56
N MET A 295 -19.00 -5.02 4.23
CA MET A 295 -19.33 -3.98 5.21
C MET A 295 -20.39 -4.41 6.23
N LYS A 296 -21.31 -5.31 5.84
CA LYS A 296 -22.32 -5.88 6.72
C LYS A 296 -21.83 -7.05 7.56
N ALA A 297 -20.83 -7.79 7.08
CA ALA A 297 -20.32 -8.99 7.71
C ALA A 297 -19.24 -8.70 8.78
N VAL A 298 -18.36 -7.74 8.51
CA VAL A 298 -17.25 -7.40 9.40
C VAL A 298 -17.73 -6.64 10.64
N LYS A 299 -17.10 -6.91 11.80
CA LYS A 299 -17.52 -6.35 13.11
C LYS A 299 -16.76 -5.07 13.48
N VAL A 300 -15.52 -4.92 12.98
CA VAL A 300 -14.72 -3.71 13.23
C VAL A 300 -15.15 -2.56 12.30
N PRO A 301 -14.87 -1.29 12.64
CA PRO A 301 -15.06 -0.17 11.72
C PRO A 301 -14.42 -0.44 10.37
N ALA A 302 -15.21 -0.37 9.30
CA ALA A 302 -14.76 -0.66 7.95
C ALA A 302 -14.95 0.57 7.04
N HIS A 303 -13.97 0.81 6.17
CA HIS A 303 -13.89 2.01 5.33
C HIS A 303 -13.82 1.62 3.85
N VAL A 304 -14.49 2.41 3.02
CA VAL A 304 -14.50 2.25 1.55
C VAL A 304 -13.46 3.18 0.94
N PRO A 305 -12.50 2.67 0.14
CA PRO A 305 -11.41 3.46 -0.41
C PRO A 305 -11.87 4.28 -1.63
N LEU A 306 -12.55 5.39 -1.42
CA LEU A 306 -12.98 6.27 -2.49
C LEU A 306 -11.78 6.99 -3.11
N SER A 307 -11.59 6.86 -4.42
CA SER A 307 -10.47 7.45 -5.15
C SER A 307 -10.35 8.95 -4.89
N GLY A 308 -9.14 9.42 -4.58
CA GLY A 308 -8.83 10.81 -4.29
C GLY A 308 -9.28 11.30 -2.91
N LYS A 309 -9.99 10.50 -2.12
CA LYS A 309 -10.43 10.88 -0.77
C LYS A 309 -9.45 10.34 0.27
N THR A 310 -8.70 11.25 0.87
CA THR A 310 -7.70 10.92 1.88
C THR A 310 -8.36 10.57 3.20
N MET A 311 -8.03 9.40 3.74
CA MET A 311 -8.37 8.96 5.09
C MET A 311 -7.18 9.21 6.01
N GLU A 312 -7.42 9.66 7.24
CA GLU A 312 -6.39 9.88 8.24
C GLU A 312 -6.55 8.93 9.43
N PHE A 313 -5.45 8.28 9.82
CA PHE A 313 -5.44 7.32 10.92
C PHE A 313 -4.46 7.73 12.02
N ASP A 314 -4.90 7.63 13.27
CA ASP A 314 -4.01 7.77 14.43
C ASP A 314 -3.14 6.53 14.65
N GLY A 315 -2.23 6.59 15.63
CA GLY A 315 -1.32 5.49 15.94
C GLY A 315 -2.01 4.21 16.45
N SER A 316 -3.29 4.29 16.81
CA SER A 316 -4.08 3.12 17.24
C SER A 316 -4.78 2.42 16.07
N GLY A 317 -4.78 3.00 14.86
CA GLY A 317 -5.53 2.51 13.71
C GLY A 317 -6.98 2.99 13.66
N LYS A 318 -7.34 3.97 14.47
CA LYS A 318 -8.65 4.61 14.40
C LYS A 318 -8.64 5.67 13.30
N CYS A 319 -9.66 5.66 12.45
CA CYS A 319 -9.88 6.74 11.50
C CYS A 319 -10.33 8.01 12.25
N VAL A 320 -9.66 9.12 11.98
CA VAL A 320 -9.92 10.41 12.61
C VAL A 320 -10.45 11.45 11.63
N SER A 321 -10.28 11.22 10.32
CA SER A 321 -10.78 12.10 9.26
C SER A 321 -10.91 11.36 7.93
N GLY A 322 -11.86 11.74 7.10
CA GLY A 322 -11.99 11.30 5.70
C GLY A 322 -12.55 9.88 5.49
N CYS A 323 -13.12 9.23 6.49
CA CYS A 323 -13.63 7.85 6.40
C CYS A 323 -15.15 7.73 6.24
#